data_3e1b8689b368acc3c6f173c8a26a7ddd
#
_entry.id   3e1b8689b368acc3c6f173c8a26a7ddd
#
_cell.length_a   1.000
_cell.length_b   1.000
_cell.length_c   1.000
_cell.angle_alpha   90.00
_cell.angle_beta   90.00
_cell.angle_gamma   90.00
#
_symmetry.space_group_name_H-M   'P 1'
#
loop_
_entity.id
_entity.type
_entity.pdbx_description
1 polymer ?
#
loop_
_entity_poly.entity_id
_entity_poly.type
_entity_poly.pdbx_seq_one_letter_code
_entity_poly.pdbx_strand_id
1 'polypeptide(L)'
;IKGEFEISNFASGAISSFFFLGYAISQIPAGLVMTKKGTRHIVSLAVLLFSIITFCMGFATTAVALLVLRLLLGLMEGPTPVGMTSTVNAWFPPKEKGTATGVYIASTQFAPIIVPIIAVALANAQGWRSVFHWFALPGVLMAIIFFLVQRTHPSQSKHVNAAELAHIASTDTDGTKKRVDFGDMGWIDRLIRLRDEKPLDTNGKIMRSWNIWGNTIAYFFMNNVLYGMITWIPSYLKDARGYDVLNMGLMSATPFIGGMVGALIGGWVSDYIFRSRRKPTMMITALGTAILMAIVLVVPQNTVLLATCLFLTGFCLNLGWSTFTSYGMNVTTTRTYPFAISIINSGGNLGGFFAPMIVGALLDATSSYTVAFSYFVAVLVAAFLLMFSITELRPHAEETAARA
;
A
#
# COMPACT_ATOMS: atom_id res chain seq x y z
N ILE A 1 12.54 -22.27 -5.06
CA ILE A 1 12.00 -22.45 -3.70
C ILE A 1 10.89 -23.52 -3.73
N LYS A 2 9.78 -23.31 -4.48
CA LYS A 2 8.65 -24.25 -4.48
C LYS A 2 9.06 -25.68 -4.89
N GLY A 3 9.85 -25.82 -5.97
CA GLY A 3 10.32 -27.15 -6.43
C GLY A 3 11.38 -27.77 -5.52
N GLU A 4 12.13 -26.98 -4.77
CA GLU A 4 13.16 -27.50 -3.87
C GLU A 4 12.56 -28.03 -2.55
N PHE A 5 11.51 -27.37 -2.05
CA PHE A 5 10.86 -27.79 -0.82
C PHE A 5 9.61 -28.64 -1.05
N GLU A 6 9.29 -28.95 -2.30
CA GLU A 6 8.11 -29.76 -2.71
C GLU A 6 6.80 -29.31 -2.05
N ILE A 7 6.63 -27.98 -1.87
CA ILE A 7 5.48 -27.39 -1.20
C ILE A 7 4.33 -27.13 -2.15
N SER A 8 3.09 -27.23 -1.62
CA SER A 8 1.86 -26.88 -2.34
C SER A 8 1.80 -25.37 -2.66
N ASN A 9 0.90 -24.98 -3.56
CA ASN A 9 0.62 -23.57 -3.83
C ASN A 9 0.11 -22.86 -2.58
N PHE A 10 -0.74 -23.53 -1.79
CA PHE A 10 -1.21 -23.01 -0.51
C PHE A 10 -0.05 -22.68 0.44
N ALA A 11 0.90 -23.61 0.62
CA ALA A 11 2.07 -23.41 1.48
C ALA A 11 2.96 -22.27 0.95
N SER A 12 3.15 -22.16 -0.38
CA SER A 12 3.87 -21.06 -1.01
C SER A 12 3.17 -19.72 -0.78
N GLY A 13 1.85 -19.68 -0.90
CA GLY A 13 1.02 -18.52 -0.55
C GLY A 13 1.12 -18.16 0.93
N ALA A 14 1.11 -19.16 1.82
CA ALA A 14 1.24 -18.95 3.27
C ALA A 14 2.58 -18.29 3.65
N ILE A 15 3.70 -18.71 3.04
CA ILE A 15 5.00 -18.07 3.24
C ILE A 15 4.94 -16.56 2.92
N SER A 16 4.26 -16.17 1.86
CA SER A 16 4.04 -14.75 1.52
C SER A 16 3.09 -14.06 2.50
N SER A 17 2.02 -14.74 2.90
CA SER A 17 0.95 -14.21 3.74
C SER A 17 1.41 -13.88 5.16
N PHE A 18 2.25 -14.71 5.76
CA PHE A 18 2.71 -14.52 7.14
C PHE A 18 3.54 -13.25 7.32
N PHE A 19 4.18 -12.76 6.26
CA PHE A 19 4.79 -11.44 6.26
C PHE A 19 3.75 -10.35 6.58
N PHE A 20 2.61 -10.34 5.89
CA PHE A 20 1.57 -9.32 6.09
C PHE A 20 0.90 -9.41 7.45
N LEU A 21 0.80 -10.61 8.02
CA LEU A 21 0.32 -10.79 9.39
C LEU A 21 1.25 -10.09 10.40
N GLY A 22 2.56 -10.37 10.32
CA GLY A 22 3.56 -9.71 11.17
C GLY A 22 3.56 -8.19 10.99
N TYR A 23 3.51 -7.74 9.74
CA TYR A 23 3.47 -6.34 9.35
C TYR A 23 2.26 -5.60 9.96
N ALA A 24 1.06 -6.19 9.87
CA ALA A 24 -0.15 -5.58 10.43
C ALA A 24 -0.12 -5.51 11.98
N ILE A 25 0.36 -6.57 12.62
CA ILE A 25 0.43 -6.64 14.09
C ILE A 25 1.42 -5.62 14.67
N SER A 26 2.56 -5.40 14.00
CA SER A 26 3.63 -4.56 14.54
C SER A 26 3.40 -3.05 14.41
N GLN A 27 2.55 -2.60 13.50
CA GLN A 27 2.35 -1.17 13.23
C GLN A 27 1.82 -0.39 14.45
N ILE A 28 0.83 -0.93 15.15
CA ILE A 28 0.21 -0.24 16.30
C ILE A 28 1.21 -0.14 17.48
N PRO A 29 1.85 -1.24 17.93
CA PRO A 29 2.89 -1.17 18.97
C PRO A 29 4.04 -0.24 18.58
N ALA A 30 4.48 -0.27 17.32
CA ALA A 30 5.56 0.59 16.82
C ALA A 30 5.21 2.08 16.94
N GLY A 31 4.00 2.47 16.54
CA GLY A 31 3.51 3.84 16.71
C GLY A 31 3.58 4.31 18.16
N LEU A 32 3.11 3.48 19.10
CA LEU A 32 3.14 3.79 20.54
C LEU A 32 4.59 3.92 21.09
N VAL A 33 5.50 3.09 20.61
CA VAL A 33 6.91 3.16 21.04
C VAL A 33 7.59 4.38 20.44
N MET A 34 7.29 4.73 19.18
CA MET A 34 7.88 5.89 18.51
C MET A 34 7.48 7.23 19.15
N THR A 35 6.27 7.34 19.71
CA THR A 35 5.87 8.55 20.46
C THR A 35 6.74 8.79 21.69
N LYS A 36 7.31 7.72 22.30
CA LYS A 36 8.14 7.80 23.49
C LYS A 36 9.64 7.89 23.18
N LYS A 37 10.12 7.09 22.22
CA LYS A 37 11.57 6.92 21.93
C LYS A 37 12.02 7.65 20.66
N GLY A 38 11.09 8.24 19.92
CA GLY A 38 11.38 8.90 18.65
C GLY A 38 11.55 7.95 17.48
N THR A 39 11.52 8.50 16.26
CA THR A 39 11.59 7.74 15.01
C THR A 39 12.98 7.22 14.69
N ARG A 40 14.04 8.00 15.00
CA ARG A 40 15.42 7.69 14.66
C ARG A 40 15.85 6.28 15.07
N HIS A 41 15.74 5.95 16.35
CA HIS A 41 16.21 4.67 16.89
C HIS A 41 15.34 3.50 16.45
N ILE A 42 14.02 3.69 16.47
CA ILE A 42 13.05 2.62 16.14
C ILE A 42 13.13 2.25 14.66
N VAL A 43 13.16 3.24 13.76
CA VAL A 43 13.25 2.96 12.32
C VAL A 43 14.60 2.35 11.96
N SER A 44 15.71 2.90 12.47
CA SER A 44 17.04 2.33 12.18
C SER A 44 17.16 0.90 12.67
N LEU A 45 16.69 0.60 13.89
CA LEU A 45 16.69 -0.75 14.43
C LEU A 45 15.78 -1.68 13.61
N ALA A 46 14.60 -1.23 13.24
CA ALA A 46 13.67 -1.97 12.42
C ALA A 46 14.29 -2.35 11.07
N VAL A 47 14.90 -1.36 10.36
CA VAL A 47 15.57 -1.58 9.07
C VAL A 47 16.76 -2.53 9.23
N LEU A 48 17.54 -2.42 10.29
CA LEU A 48 18.65 -3.33 10.56
C LEU A 48 18.15 -4.77 10.80
N LEU A 49 17.15 -4.93 11.65
CA LEU A 49 16.62 -6.25 12.01
C LEU A 49 15.95 -6.94 10.82
N PHE A 50 15.13 -6.24 10.04
CA PHE A 50 14.54 -6.86 8.87
C PHE A 50 15.59 -7.21 7.80
N SER A 51 16.68 -6.44 7.69
CA SER A 51 17.80 -6.77 6.79
C SER A 51 18.55 -8.02 7.24
N ILE A 52 18.80 -8.17 8.55
CA ILE A 52 19.39 -9.38 9.12
C ILE A 52 18.47 -10.60 8.88
N ILE A 53 17.16 -10.45 9.10
CA ILE A 53 16.20 -11.53 8.86
C ILE A 53 16.17 -11.89 7.37
N THR A 54 16.21 -10.90 6.47
CA THR A 54 16.32 -11.13 5.02
C THR A 54 17.58 -11.95 4.71
N PHE A 55 18.72 -11.59 5.28
CA PHE A 55 19.96 -12.36 5.11
C PHE A 55 19.81 -13.81 5.60
N CYS A 56 19.19 -14.01 6.78
CA CYS A 56 18.93 -15.33 7.34
C CYS A 56 18.01 -16.19 6.46
N MET A 57 17.10 -15.58 5.68
CA MET A 57 16.24 -16.32 4.74
C MET A 57 17.05 -17.06 3.67
N GLY A 58 18.24 -16.57 3.30
CA GLY A 58 19.14 -17.25 2.38
C GLY A 58 19.68 -18.59 2.91
N PHE A 59 19.66 -18.80 4.21
CA PHE A 59 20.10 -20.06 4.85
C PHE A 59 18.95 -21.02 5.17
N ALA A 60 17.71 -20.66 4.83
CA ALA A 60 16.57 -21.50 5.15
C ALA A 60 16.64 -22.85 4.41
N THR A 61 16.52 -23.94 5.17
CA THR A 61 16.54 -25.31 4.67
C THR A 61 15.17 -25.96 4.64
N THR A 62 14.14 -25.32 5.23
CA THR A 62 12.77 -25.82 5.29
C THR A 62 11.77 -24.72 4.98
N ALA A 63 10.59 -25.08 4.47
CA ALA A 63 9.49 -24.16 4.24
C ALA A 63 8.99 -23.52 5.54
N VAL A 64 9.00 -24.25 6.66
CA VAL A 64 8.61 -23.74 7.98
C VAL A 64 9.57 -22.65 8.44
N ALA A 65 10.89 -22.83 8.23
CA ALA A 65 11.88 -21.80 8.54
C ALA A 65 11.62 -20.51 7.74
N LEU A 66 11.32 -20.64 6.43
CA LEU A 66 10.95 -19.49 5.60
C LEU A 66 9.68 -18.80 6.10
N LEU A 67 8.65 -19.55 6.49
CA LEU A 67 7.40 -19.02 7.02
C LEU A 67 7.63 -18.21 8.31
N VAL A 68 8.40 -18.76 9.25
CA VAL A 68 8.76 -18.08 10.50
C VAL A 68 9.58 -16.82 10.21
N LEU A 69 10.59 -16.92 9.35
CA LEU A 69 11.40 -15.76 8.97
C LEU A 69 10.58 -14.69 8.26
N ARG A 70 9.57 -15.04 7.45
CA ARG A 70 8.63 -14.09 6.84
C ARG A 70 7.75 -13.38 7.86
N LEU A 71 7.27 -14.12 8.87
CA LEU A 71 6.53 -13.50 9.98
C LEU A 71 7.41 -12.50 10.74
N LEU A 72 8.63 -12.90 11.09
CA LEU A 72 9.59 -12.02 11.77
C LEU A 72 9.97 -10.82 10.91
N LEU A 73 10.16 -11.03 9.60
CA LEU A 73 10.42 -9.96 8.64
C LEU A 73 9.29 -8.91 8.67
N GLY A 74 8.03 -9.35 8.58
CA GLY A 74 6.87 -8.47 8.68
C GLY A 74 6.80 -7.71 9.99
N LEU A 75 7.06 -8.38 11.12
CA LEU A 75 7.10 -7.75 12.45
C LEU A 75 8.15 -6.63 12.53
N MET A 76 9.31 -6.83 11.92
CA MET A 76 10.40 -5.84 11.94
C MET A 76 10.25 -4.74 10.88
N GLU A 77 9.57 -5.01 9.77
CA GLU A 77 9.36 -4.02 8.70
C GLU A 77 8.19 -3.09 8.97
N GLY A 78 7.13 -3.57 9.63
CA GLY A 78 5.91 -2.80 9.92
C GLY A 78 6.12 -1.45 10.62
N PRO A 79 7.12 -1.26 11.50
CA PRO A 79 7.46 0.04 12.07
C PRO A 79 7.90 1.09 11.04
N THR A 80 8.47 0.68 9.90
CA THR A 80 9.12 1.59 8.93
C THR A 80 8.16 2.62 8.33
N PRO A 81 6.98 2.28 7.76
CA PRO A 81 6.08 3.28 7.19
C PRO A 81 5.50 4.23 8.23
N VAL A 82 5.27 3.75 9.46
CA VAL A 82 4.81 4.60 10.57
C VAL A 82 5.89 5.62 10.92
N GLY A 83 7.15 5.20 10.96
CA GLY A 83 8.28 6.08 11.23
C GLY A 83 8.55 7.07 10.10
N MET A 84 8.44 6.65 8.83
CA MET A 84 8.63 7.53 7.68
C MET A 84 7.56 8.62 7.61
N THR A 85 6.30 8.29 7.78
CA THR A 85 5.21 9.28 7.83
C THR A 85 5.35 10.23 9.03
N SER A 86 5.78 9.72 10.17
CA SER A 86 6.07 10.56 11.35
C SER A 86 7.25 11.50 11.10
N THR A 87 8.28 11.04 10.40
CA THR A 87 9.44 11.86 10.01
C THR A 87 9.03 12.99 9.07
N VAL A 88 8.25 12.67 8.01
CA VAL A 88 7.71 13.71 7.11
C VAL A 88 6.89 14.72 7.90
N ASN A 89 6.08 14.26 8.84
CA ASN A 89 5.25 15.14 9.64
C ASN A 89 6.07 16.09 10.55
N ALA A 90 7.24 15.68 11.03
CA ALA A 90 8.12 16.47 11.90
C ALA A 90 9.05 17.42 11.13
N TRP A 91 9.45 17.07 9.89
CA TRP A 91 10.50 17.78 9.15
C TRP A 91 10.00 18.73 8.06
N PHE A 92 8.72 18.67 7.72
CA PHE A 92 8.15 19.50 6.65
C PHE A 92 7.02 20.40 7.16
N PRO A 93 6.98 21.66 6.73
CA PRO A 93 5.87 22.56 7.05
C PRO A 93 4.57 22.04 6.39
N PRO A 94 3.38 22.43 6.88
CA PRO A 94 2.09 21.95 6.38
C PRO A 94 1.92 22.02 4.86
N LYS A 95 2.46 23.06 4.22
CA LYS A 95 2.39 23.25 2.75
C LYS A 95 3.16 22.19 1.95
N GLU A 96 4.26 21.66 2.50
CA GLU A 96 5.20 20.77 1.82
C GLU A 96 4.98 19.29 2.17
N LYS A 97 4.24 19.00 3.25
CA LYS A 97 3.97 17.61 3.70
C LYS A 97 3.35 16.74 2.61
N GLY A 98 2.46 17.32 1.79
CA GLY A 98 1.81 16.61 0.69
C GLY A 98 2.82 16.16 -0.36
N THR A 99 3.73 17.05 -0.78
CA THR A 99 4.79 16.74 -1.75
C THR A 99 5.77 15.71 -1.18
N ALA A 100 6.23 15.89 0.06
CA ALA A 100 7.14 14.95 0.72
C ALA A 100 6.52 13.56 0.88
N THR A 101 5.24 13.48 1.26
CA THR A 101 4.50 12.22 1.32
C THR A 101 4.34 11.60 -0.07
N GLY A 102 4.08 12.42 -1.10
CA GLY A 102 3.99 11.96 -2.49
C GLY A 102 5.30 11.33 -2.98
N VAL A 103 6.44 11.97 -2.70
CA VAL A 103 7.77 11.41 -3.01
C VAL A 103 8.01 10.09 -2.28
N TYR A 104 7.65 10.03 -0.99
CA TYR A 104 7.75 8.79 -0.21
C TYR A 104 6.90 7.67 -0.82
N ILE A 105 5.64 7.92 -1.16
CA ILE A 105 4.76 6.93 -1.78
C ILE A 105 5.29 6.50 -3.15
N ALA A 106 5.74 7.45 -3.99
CA ALA A 106 6.33 7.13 -5.28
C ALA A 106 7.55 6.20 -5.14
N SER A 107 8.39 6.42 -4.13
CA SER A 107 9.56 5.58 -3.86
C SER A 107 9.19 4.13 -3.51
N THR A 108 8.03 3.89 -2.86
CA THR A 108 7.57 2.53 -2.55
C THR A 108 7.16 1.74 -3.80
N GLN A 109 6.78 2.41 -4.87
CA GLN A 109 6.44 1.75 -6.15
C GLN A 109 7.67 1.42 -7.00
N PHE A 110 8.83 2.02 -6.70
CA PHE A 110 10.05 1.80 -7.45
C PHE A 110 10.64 0.39 -7.23
N ALA A 111 10.59 -0.10 -5.99
CA ALA A 111 11.13 -1.41 -5.65
C ALA A 111 10.44 -2.57 -6.41
N PRO A 112 9.10 -2.68 -6.46
CA PRO A 112 8.42 -3.71 -7.23
C PRO A 112 8.71 -3.70 -8.74
N ILE A 113 9.17 -2.57 -9.29
CA ILE A 113 9.59 -2.47 -10.71
C ILE A 113 10.97 -3.10 -10.91
N ILE A 114 11.93 -2.77 -10.06
CA ILE A 114 13.35 -3.13 -10.26
C ILE A 114 13.69 -4.47 -9.63
N VAL A 115 13.14 -4.76 -8.44
CA VAL A 115 13.51 -5.96 -7.66
C VAL A 115 13.28 -7.26 -8.42
N PRO A 116 12.18 -7.50 -9.15
CA PRO A 116 11.99 -8.75 -9.89
C PRO A 116 13.08 -8.99 -10.93
N ILE A 117 13.52 -7.94 -11.63
CA ILE A 117 14.54 -8.02 -12.68
C ILE A 117 15.88 -8.41 -12.07
N ILE A 118 16.30 -7.72 -11.00
CA ILE A 118 17.56 -8.02 -10.30
C ILE A 118 17.50 -9.39 -9.63
N ALA A 119 16.38 -9.75 -9.01
CA ALA A 119 16.20 -11.02 -8.34
C ALA A 119 16.31 -12.21 -9.31
N VAL A 120 15.71 -12.07 -10.50
CA VAL A 120 15.83 -13.08 -11.56
C VAL A 120 17.27 -13.23 -12.04
N ALA A 121 17.97 -12.12 -12.30
CA ALA A 121 19.37 -12.16 -12.73
C ALA A 121 20.27 -12.82 -11.68
N LEU A 122 20.12 -12.46 -10.41
CA LEU A 122 20.86 -13.07 -9.30
C LEU A 122 20.52 -14.56 -9.12
N ALA A 123 19.24 -14.91 -9.17
CA ALA A 123 18.78 -16.28 -9.01
C ALA A 123 19.32 -17.20 -10.12
N ASN A 124 19.40 -16.72 -11.36
CA ASN A 124 19.97 -17.46 -12.48
C ASN A 124 21.50 -17.61 -12.37
N ALA A 125 22.19 -16.59 -11.88
CA ALA A 125 23.66 -16.59 -11.78
C ALA A 125 24.17 -17.36 -10.56
N GLN A 126 23.51 -17.25 -9.40
CA GLN A 126 24.04 -17.71 -8.11
C GLN A 126 23.02 -18.53 -7.29
N GLY A 127 21.83 -18.80 -7.85
CA GLY A 127 20.73 -19.47 -7.16
C GLY A 127 19.88 -18.48 -6.31
N TRP A 128 18.66 -18.92 -5.97
CA TRP A 128 17.66 -18.05 -5.31
C TRP A 128 18.08 -17.57 -3.89
N ARG A 129 18.96 -18.32 -3.20
CA ARG A 129 19.46 -17.95 -1.87
C ARG A 129 20.30 -16.68 -1.89
N SER A 130 21.07 -16.47 -2.95
CA SER A 130 21.91 -15.29 -3.13
C SER A 130 21.10 -14.00 -3.18
N VAL A 131 19.86 -14.06 -3.69
CA VAL A 131 18.96 -12.91 -3.74
C VAL A 131 18.76 -12.32 -2.36
N PHE A 132 18.52 -13.13 -1.33
CA PHE A 132 18.35 -12.67 0.04
C PHE A 132 19.63 -12.08 0.63
N HIS A 133 20.78 -12.69 0.33
CA HIS A 133 22.07 -12.17 0.81
C HIS A 133 22.36 -10.79 0.21
N TRP A 134 22.20 -10.64 -1.11
CA TRP A 134 22.46 -9.38 -1.79
C TRP A 134 21.47 -8.28 -1.42
N PHE A 135 20.18 -8.57 -1.24
CA PHE A 135 19.19 -7.57 -0.86
C PHE A 135 19.29 -7.14 0.61
N ALA A 136 19.90 -7.94 1.47
CA ALA A 136 20.14 -7.54 2.86
C ALA A 136 21.19 -6.40 2.98
N LEU A 137 22.22 -6.38 2.12
CA LEU A 137 23.32 -5.44 2.21
C LEU A 137 22.88 -3.96 2.09
N PRO A 138 22.11 -3.55 1.06
CA PRO A 138 21.59 -2.19 0.99
C PRO A 138 20.76 -1.80 2.21
N GLY A 139 20.00 -2.75 2.77
CA GLY A 139 19.19 -2.51 3.96
C GLY A 139 20.04 -2.20 5.19
N VAL A 140 21.10 -2.96 5.44
CA VAL A 140 22.06 -2.67 6.54
C VAL A 140 22.71 -1.31 6.34
N LEU A 141 23.15 -0.99 5.13
CA LEU A 141 23.72 0.31 4.80
C LEU A 141 22.74 1.46 5.09
N MET A 142 21.49 1.30 4.66
CA MET A 142 20.44 2.29 4.89
C MET A 142 20.07 2.43 6.37
N ALA A 143 20.13 1.36 7.17
CA ALA A 143 19.93 1.44 8.62
C ALA A 143 21.00 2.32 9.26
N ILE A 144 22.26 2.16 8.86
CA ILE A 144 23.39 2.97 9.36
C ILE A 144 23.24 4.42 8.91
N ILE A 145 22.98 4.67 7.62
CA ILE A 145 22.80 6.02 7.09
C ILE A 145 21.65 6.73 7.80
N PHE A 146 20.50 6.06 7.94
CA PHE A 146 19.33 6.62 8.62
C PHE A 146 19.66 6.96 10.08
N PHE A 147 20.35 6.07 10.79
CA PHE A 147 20.78 6.33 12.18
C PHE A 147 21.73 7.51 12.31
N LEU A 148 22.67 7.67 11.39
CA LEU A 148 23.67 8.75 11.45
C LEU A 148 23.07 10.11 11.04
N VAL A 149 22.26 10.13 9.99
CA VAL A 149 21.76 11.37 9.38
C VAL A 149 20.46 11.83 10.03
N GLN A 150 19.49 10.91 10.22
CA GLN A 150 18.17 11.25 10.71
C GLN A 150 18.18 11.68 12.18
N ARG A 151 17.35 12.68 12.49
CA ARG A 151 17.02 13.10 13.86
C ARG A 151 15.51 13.06 14.04
N THR A 152 15.06 12.77 15.25
CA THR A 152 13.61 12.72 15.56
C THR A 152 12.95 14.08 15.35
N HIS A 153 13.62 15.15 15.75
CA HIS A 153 13.16 16.53 15.56
C HIS A 153 14.20 17.36 14.82
N PRO A 154 13.80 18.30 13.95
CA PRO A 154 14.72 19.19 13.22
C PRO A 154 15.68 19.96 14.15
N SER A 155 15.20 20.39 15.32
CA SER A 155 16.01 21.10 16.33
C SER A 155 17.21 20.32 16.87
N GLN A 156 17.24 19.00 16.70
CA GLN A 156 18.33 18.11 17.11
C GLN A 156 19.43 18.00 16.04
N SER A 157 19.19 18.53 14.85
CA SER A 157 20.13 18.45 13.73
C SER A 157 21.10 19.63 13.75
N LYS A 158 22.39 19.34 13.63
CA LYS A 158 23.45 20.37 13.53
C LYS A 158 23.45 21.10 12.18
N HIS A 159 22.75 20.56 11.19
CA HIS A 159 22.70 21.07 9.82
C HIS A 159 21.49 22.01 9.59
N VAL A 160 20.55 22.07 10.52
CA VAL A 160 19.35 22.93 10.44
C VAL A 160 19.63 24.25 11.14
N ASN A 161 19.49 25.35 10.41
CA ASN A 161 19.68 26.69 10.94
C ASN A 161 18.39 27.27 11.53
N ALA A 162 18.48 28.44 12.21
CA ALA A 162 17.32 29.07 12.85
C ALA A 162 16.22 29.48 11.85
N ALA A 163 16.60 29.90 10.64
CA ALA A 163 15.64 30.27 9.59
C ALA A 163 14.89 29.04 9.07
N GLU A 164 15.56 27.92 8.90
CA GLU A 164 14.94 26.66 8.50
C GLU A 164 14.01 26.10 9.59
N LEU A 165 14.42 26.19 10.87
CA LEU A 165 13.54 25.83 11.99
C LEU A 165 12.28 26.68 12.01
N ALA A 166 12.42 28.00 11.80
CA ALA A 166 11.28 28.91 11.70
C ALA A 166 10.36 28.56 10.51
N HIS A 167 10.97 28.20 9.35
CA HIS A 167 10.20 27.75 8.18
C HIS A 167 9.43 26.44 8.45
N ILE A 168 10.07 25.44 9.06
CA ILE A 168 9.42 24.17 9.42
C ILE A 168 8.29 24.40 10.44
N ALA A 169 8.53 25.28 11.40
CA ALA A 169 7.53 25.64 12.41
C ALA A 169 6.45 26.59 11.90
N SER A 170 6.62 27.17 10.71
CA SER A 170 5.64 28.10 10.15
C SER A 170 4.30 27.42 10.00
N THR A 171 3.32 27.97 10.70
CA THR A 171 1.91 27.63 10.55
C THR A 171 1.26 28.34 9.35
N ASP A 172 2.12 28.94 8.49
CA ASP A 172 1.66 29.71 7.33
C ASP A 172 0.77 28.83 6.43
N THR A 173 -0.46 28.75 6.81
CA THR A 173 -1.60 28.26 6.03
C THR A 173 -2.05 29.28 5.01
N ASP A 174 -1.23 30.32 4.77
CA ASP A 174 -1.51 31.38 3.78
C ASP A 174 -1.27 30.93 2.33
N GLY A 175 -1.36 29.67 2.09
CA GLY A 175 -1.91 29.18 0.85
C GLY A 175 -3.38 29.05 1.11
N THR A 176 -4.16 29.98 0.65
CA THR A 176 -5.51 29.69 0.21
C THR A 176 -5.47 28.29 -0.39
N LYS A 177 -5.81 27.25 0.42
CA LYS A 177 -6.49 26.11 -0.15
C LYS A 177 -7.59 26.80 -0.94
N LYS A 178 -7.42 26.99 -2.25
CA LYS A 178 -8.53 27.35 -3.13
C LYS A 178 -9.63 26.46 -2.59
N ARG A 179 -10.65 27.05 -1.96
CA ARG A 179 -11.84 26.30 -1.56
C ARG A 179 -12.18 25.54 -2.80
N VAL A 180 -11.93 24.24 -2.81
CA VAL A 180 -12.35 23.44 -3.95
C VAL A 180 -13.84 23.65 -3.93
N ASP A 181 -14.31 24.37 -4.94
CA ASP A 181 -15.74 24.60 -5.07
C ASP A 181 -16.38 23.23 -5.21
N PHE A 182 -17.03 22.81 -4.11
CA PHE A 182 -17.65 21.48 -4.02
C PHE A 182 -18.88 21.39 -4.94
N GLY A 183 -19.21 22.45 -5.71
CA GLY A 183 -20.28 22.58 -6.66
C GLY A 183 -21.14 21.32 -6.90
N ASP A 184 -22.34 21.47 -7.33
CA ASP A 184 -23.21 20.32 -7.62
C ASP A 184 -22.68 19.53 -8.83
N MET A 185 -22.52 18.21 -8.71
CA MET A 185 -22.21 17.26 -9.76
C MET A 185 -23.43 16.42 -10.20
N GLY A 186 -24.62 16.84 -9.82
CA GLY A 186 -25.90 16.29 -10.28
C GLY A 186 -26.06 14.80 -9.98
N TRP A 187 -26.11 13.96 -11.01
CA TRP A 187 -26.34 12.51 -10.84
C TRP A 187 -25.21 11.79 -10.10
N ILE A 188 -23.97 12.30 -10.18
CA ILE A 188 -22.81 11.72 -9.45
C ILE A 188 -23.05 11.86 -7.95
N ASP A 189 -23.50 13.01 -7.46
CA ASP A 189 -23.74 13.24 -6.04
C ASP A 189 -24.84 12.33 -5.48
N ARG A 190 -25.85 12.02 -6.30
CA ARG A 190 -26.88 11.02 -5.95
C ARG A 190 -26.28 9.60 -5.88
N LEU A 191 -25.48 9.23 -6.88
CA LEU A 191 -24.85 7.90 -6.97
C LEU A 191 -23.94 7.63 -5.77
N ILE A 192 -23.14 8.61 -5.38
CA ILE A 192 -22.20 8.47 -4.25
C ILE A 192 -22.87 8.68 -2.89
N ARG A 193 -24.17 9.00 -2.85
CA ARG A 193 -24.93 9.31 -1.62
C ARG A 193 -24.27 10.44 -0.84
N LEU A 194 -24.01 11.57 -1.51
CA LEU A 194 -23.44 12.74 -0.88
C LEU A 194 -24.37 13.26 0.22
N ARG A 195 -23.84 13.41 1.44
CA ARG A 195 -24.57 13.90 2.59
C ARG A 195 -23.82 15.00 3.30
N ASP A 196 -24.58 15.85 3.96
CA ASP A 196 -24.08 16.89 4.85
C ASP A 196 -24.30 16.43 6.31
N GLU A 197 -23.38 15.61 6.81
CA GLU A 197 -23.41 15.06 8.16
C GLU A 197 -22.17 15.50 8.92
N LYS A 198 -22.29 15.66 10.24
CA LYS A 198 -21.18 16.04 11.10
C LYS A 198 -20.11 14.94 11.13
N PRO A 199 -18.83 15.30 11.08
CA PRO A 199 -17.75 14.33 11.18
C PRO A 199 -17.74 13.61 12.54
N LEU A 200 -17.19 12.40 12.53
CA LEU A 200 -17.10 11.56 13.73
C LEU A 200 -16.06 12.13 14.70
N ASP A 201 -16.51 12.62 15.85
CA ASP A 201 -15.75 13.38 16.85
C ASP A 201 -15.20 12.51 18.00
N THR A 202 -15.65 11.25 18.11
CA THR A 202 -15.22 10.31 19.16
C THR A 202 -14.84 8.93 18.60
N ASN A 203 -13.90 8.27 19.27
CA ASN A 203 -13.48 6.92 18.90
C ASN A 203 -14.63 5.90 18.99
N GLY A 204 -15.58 6.09 19.91
CA GLY A 204 -16.76 5.24 20.01
C GLY A 204 -17.68 5.33 18.79
N LYS A 205 -17.87 6.56 18.24
CA LYS A 205 -18.62 6.75 16.99
C LYS A 205 -17.89 6.10 15.79
N ILE A 206 -16.55 6.22 15.73
CA ILE A 206 -15.73 5.57 14.68
C ILE A 206 -15.94 4.07 14.68
N MET A 207 -15.84 3.41 15.84
CA MET A 207 -16.02 1.96 15.98
C MET A 207 -17.40 1.47 15.54
N ARG A 208 -18.43 2.31 15.65
CA ARG A 208 -19.82 2.02 15.27
C ARG A 208 -20.18 2.48 13.86
N SER A 209 -19.29 3.23 13.19
CA SER A 209 -19.57 3.82 11.89
C SER A 209 -19.42 2.82 10.76
N TRP A 210 -20.52 2.57 10.03
CA TRP A 210 -20.46 1.77 8.82
C TRP A 210 -19.58 2.39 7.74
N ASN A 211 -19.49 3.72 7.66
CA ASN A 211 -18.62 4.41 6.70
C ASN A 211 -17.14 4.02 6.90
N ILE A 212 -16.70 3.87 8.15
CA ILE A 212 -15.32 3.43 8.45
C ILE A 212 -15.15 1.95 8.14
N TRP A 213 -16.03 1.08 8.61
CA TRP A 213 -15.91 -0.36 8.38
C TRP A 213 -16.12 -0.73 6.90
N GLY A 214 -17.09 -0.13 6.21
CA GLY A 214 -17.31 -0.35 4.80
C GLY A 214 -16.11 0.07 3.95
N ASN A 215 -15.50 1.23 4.26
CA ASN A 215 -14.25 1.64 3.62
C ASN A 215 -13.09 0.70 3.95
N THR A 216 -12.98 0.24 5.20
CA THR A 216 -11.94 -0.71 5.64
C THR A 216 -12.06 -2.05 4.89
N ILE A 217 -13.27 -2.59 4.75
CA ILE A 217 -13.52 -3.83 4.02
C ILE A 217 -13.27 -3.65 2.51
N ALA A 218 -13.67 -2.51 1.94
CA ALA A 218 -13.35 -2.20 0.55
C ALA A 218 -11.84 -2.11 0.33
N TYR A 219 -11.11 -1.46 1.24
CA TYR A 219 -9.65 -1.37 1.19
C TYR A 219 -8.97 -2.73 1.42
N PHE A 220 -9.54 -3.58 2.30
CA PHE A 220 -9.12 -4.98 2.43
C PHE A 220 -9.21 -5.73 1.09
N PHE A 221 -10.31 -5.58 0.35
CA PHE A 221 -10.47 -6.21 -0.95
C PHE A 221 -9.47 -5.68 -1.99
N MET A 222 -9.19 -4.37 -1.98
CA MET A 222 -8.18 -3.79 -2.87
C MET A 222 -6.77 -4.31 -2.55
N ASN A 223 -6.39 -4.36 -1.27
CA ASN A 223 -5.12 -4.93 -0.82
C ASN A 223 -5.00 -6.42 -1.14
N ASN A 224 -6.12 -7.15 -1.03
CA ASN A 224 -6.18 -8.56 -1.40
C ASN A 224 -5.73 -8.76 -2.85
N VAL A 225 -6.24 -7.95 -3.77
CA VAL A 225 -5.85 -8.02 -5.19
C VAL A 225 -4.41 -7.59 -5.40
N LEU A 226 -3.98 -6.48 -4.80
CA LEU A 226 -2.61 -5.98 -4.94
C LEU A 226 -1.57 -7.02 -4.54
N TYR A 227 -1.69 -7.54 -3.32
CA TYR A 227 -0.70 -8.48 -2.78
C TYR A 227 -0.83 -9.90 -3.36
N GLY A 228 -2.04 -10.28 -3.76
CA GLY A 228 -2.27 -11.49 -4.54
C GLY A 228 -1.58 -11.43 -5.91
N MET A 229 -1.68 -10.28 -6.61
CA MET A 229 -0.98 -10.06 -7.88
C MET A 229 0.54 -10.07 -7.69
N ILE A 230 1.07 -9.38 -6.68
CA ILE A 230 2.51 -9.38 -6.37
C ILE A 230 3.04 -10.82 -6.22
N THR A 231 2.28 -11.66 -5.55
CA THR A 231 2.69 -13.03 -5.25
C THR A 231 2.56 -13.96 -6.46
N TRP A 232 1.47 -13.85 -7.23
CA TRP A 232 1.09 -14.88 -8.20
C TRP A 232 1.25 -14.49 -9.67
N ILE A 233 1.43 -13.21 -10.04
CA ILE A 233 1.69 -12.82 -11.42
C ILE A 233 2.95 -13.49 -11.98
N PRO A 234 4.10 -13.54 -11.28
CA PRO A 234 5.27 -14.23 -11.82
C PRO A 234 5.00 -15.70 -12.14
N SER A 235 4.34 -16.43 -11.25
CA SER A 235 3.98 -17.84 -11.49
C SER A 235 2.99 -17.99 -12.64
N TYR A 236 1.98 -17.12 -12.73
CA TYR A 236 1.05 -17.08 -13.86
C TYR A 236 1.75 -16.89 -15.20
N LEU A 237 2.66 -15.93 -15.27
CA LEU A 237 3.42 -15.66 -16.50
C LEU A 237 4.28 -16.86 -16.91
N LYS A 238 4.94 -17.50 -15.94
CA LYS A 238 5.78 -18.66 -16.19
C LYS A 238 4.95 -19.91 -16.54
N ASP A 239 4.02 -20.28 -15.64
CA ASP A 239 3.38 -21.59 -15.68
C ASP A 239 2.17 -21.63 -16.65
N ALA A 240 1.40 -20.53 -16.74
CA ALA A 240 0.22 -20.48 -17.61
C ALA A 240 0.48 -19.83 -18.98
N ARG A 241 1.44 -18.89 -19.05
CA ARG A 241 1.75 -18.16 -20.29
C ARG A 241 3.06 -18.62 -20.96
N GLY A 242 3.86 -19.47 -20.30
CA GLY A 242 5.06 -20.06 -20.89
C GLY A 242 6.24 -19.08 -21.05
N TYR A 243 6.24 -17.93 -20.34
CA TYR A 243 7.35 -17.01 -20.39
C TYR A 243 8.60 -17.62 -19.75
N ASP A 244 9.76 -17.41 -20.35
CA ASP A 244 11.04 -17.68 -19.72
C ASP A 244 11.24 -16.77 -18.49
N VAL A 245 12.22 -17.11 -17.66
CA VAL A 245 12.43 -16.45 -16.37
C VAL A 245 12.76 -14.95 -16.50
N LEU A 246 13.49 -14.56 -17.57
CA LEU A 246 13.85 -13.17 -17.81
C LEU A 246 12.63 -12.35 -18.24
N ASN A 247 11.90 -12.82 -19.25
CA ASN A 247 10.69 -12.18 -19.74
C ASN A 247 9.58 -12.16 -18.67
N MET A 248 9.47 -13.21 -17.83
CA MET A 248 8.62 -13.24 -16.66
C MET A 248 8.96 -12.07 -15.70
N GLY A 249 10.24 -11.85 -15.40
CA GLY A 249 10.67 -10.75 -14.52
C GLY A 249 10.30 -9.38 -15.09
N LEU A 250 10.56 -9.14 -16.38
CA LEU A 250 10.23 -7.89 -17.07
C LEU A 250 8.71 -7.66 -17.11
N MET A 251 7.95 -8.67 -17.50
CA MET A 251 6.50 -8.60 -17.58
C MET A 251 5.83 -8.39 -16.19
N SER A 252 6.43 -8.97 -15.14
CA SER A 252 5.94 -8.76 -13.77
C SER A 252 6.10 -7.33 -13.27
N ALA A 253 6.98 -6.53 -13.87
CA ALA A 253 7.16 -5.12 -13.54
C ALA A 253 6.06 -4.23 -14.14
N THR A 254 5.40 -4.64 -15.22
CA THR A 254 4.45 -3.79 -15.97
C THR A 254 3.27 -3.27 -15.15
N PRO A 255 2.59 -4.06 -14.29
CA PRO A 255 1.52 -3.54 -13.46
C PRO A 255 2.00 -2.51 -12.43
N PHE A 256 3.25 -2.59 -11.97
CA PHE A 256 3.80 -1.61 -11.01
C PHE A 256 4.17 -0.30 -11.69
N ILE A 257 4.66 -0.35 -12.94
CA ILE A 257 4.86 0.86 -13.76
C ILE A 257 3.52 1.56 -13.97
N GLY A 258 2.48 0.82 -14.35
CA GLY A 258 1.12 1.35 -14.44
C GLY A 258 0.63 1.91 -13.11
N GLY A 259 0.87 1.19 -12.02
CA GLY A 259 0.50 1.59 -10.66
C GLY A 259 1.16 2.89 -10.21
N MET A 260 2.43 3.09 -10.53
CA MET A 260 3.13 4.35 -10.25
C MET A 260 2.47 5.53 -10.96
N VAL A 261 2.16 5.40 -12.25
CA VAL A 261 1.46 6.42 -13.03
C VAL A 261 0.05 6.66 -12.48
N GLY A 262 -0.68 5.59 -12.16
CA GLY A 262 -2.02 5.65 -11.57
C GLY A 262 -2.05 6.39 -10.23
N ALA A 263 -1.09 6.11 -9.34
CA ALA A 263 -0.99 6.77 -8.05
C ALA A 263 -0.70 8.28 -8.17
N LEU A 264 0.17 8.68 -9.09
CA LEU A 264 0.49 10.09 -9.35
C LEU A 264 -0.73 10.86 -9.90
N ILE A 265 -1.47 10.26 -10.81
CA ILE A 265 -2.64 10.88 -11.46
C ILE A 265 -3.87 10.83 -10.53
N GLY A 266 -3.99 9.80 -9.70
CA GLY A 266 -5.19 9.52 -8.91
C GLY A 266 -5.58 10.63 -7.93
N GLY A 267 -4.60 11.23 -7.27
CA GLY A 267 -4.82 12.39 -6.42
C GLY A 267 -5.42 13.57 -7.20
N TRP A 268 -4.83 13.88 -8.35
CA TRP A 268 -5.32 14.94 -9.25
C TRP A 268 -6.75 14.65 -9.75
N VAL A 269 -7.01 13.42 -10.20
CA VAL A 269 -8.37 13.00 -10.61
C VAL A 269 -9.38 13.21 -9.50
N SER A 270 -9.07 12.78 -8.28
CA SER A 270 -9.97 12.94 -7.13
C SER A 270 -10.20 14.41 -6.77
N ASP A 271 -9.15 15.24 -6.80
CA ASP A 271 -9.22 16.61 -6.33
C ASP A 271 -9.80 17.56 -7.39
N TYR A 272 -9.43 17.40 -8.65
CA TYR A 272 -9.83 18.33 -9.73
C TYR A 272 -11.04 17.83 -10.53
N ILE A 273 -11.05 16.56 -10.97
CA ILE A 273 -12.15 16.04 -11.79
C ILE A 273 -13.39 15.83 -10.91
N PHE A 274 -13.20 15.16 -9.75
CA PHE A 274 -14.30 14.87 -8.83
C PHE A 274 -14.45 15.90 -7.71
N ARG A 275 -13.77 17.05 -7.80
CA ARG A 275 -13.89 18.16 -6.87
C ARG A 275 -13.79 17.70 -5.39
N SER A 276 -12.71 16.96 -5.09
CA SER A 276 -12.42 16.36 -3.77
C SER A 276 -13.41 15.31 -3.26
N ARG A 277 -14.28 14.79 -4.11
CA ARG A 277 -15.09 13.60 -3.80
C ARG A 277 -14.22 12.36 -3.93
N ARG A 278 -14.14 11.56 -2.88
CA ARG A 278 -13.25 10.38 -2.81
C ARG A 278 -13.88 9.15 -3.43
N LYS A 279 -15.16 8.96 -3.18
CA LYS A 279 -15.91 7.77 -3.56
C LYS A 279 -15.94 7.49 -5.07
N PRO A 280 -16.11 8.48 -5.98
CA PRO A 280 -16.08 8.20 -7.43
C PRO A 280 -14.77 7.57 -7.87
N THR A 281 -13.64 8.11 -7.39
CA THR A 281 -12.31 7.57 -7.73
C THR A 281 -12.13 6.14 -7.18
N MET A 282 -12.58 5.87 -5.94
CA MET A 282 -12.57 4.52 -5.36
C MET A 282 -13.38 3.53 -6.20
N MET A 283 -14.57 3.94 -6.65
CA MET A 283 -15.47 3.10 -7.48
C MET A 283 -14.85 2.81 -8.86
N ILE A 284 -14.27 3.83 -9.51
CA ILE A 284 -13.57 3.67 -10.81
C ILE A 284 -12.38 2.72 -10.64
N THR A 285 -11.64 2.86 -9.57
CA THR A 285 -10.50 1.99 -9.25
C THR A 285 -10.94 0.53 -9.13
N ALA A 286 -11.97 0.24 -8.34
CA ALA A 286 -12.44 -1.13 -8.14
C ALA A 286 -13.03 -1.73 -9.42
N LEU A 287 -13.94 -1.02 -10.09
CA LEU A 287 -14.61 -1.51 -11.30
C LEU A 287 -13.63 -1.59 -12.49
N GLY A 288 -12.82 -0.56 -12.70
CA GLY A 288 -11.84 -0.54 -13.79
C GLY A 288 -10.81 -1.66 -13.65
N THR A 289 -10.32 -1.91 -12.43
CA THR A 289 -9.41 -3.03 -12.16
C THR A 289 -10.12 -4.38 -12.36
N ALA A 290 -11.39 -4.52 -11.97
CA ALA A 290 -12.15 -5.75 -12.17
C ALA A 290 -12.32 -6.08 -13.67
N ILE A 291 -12.69 -5.09 -14.48
CA ILE A 291 -12.84 -5.24 -15.93
C ILE A 291 -11.50 -5.62 -16.59
N LEU A 292 -10.44 -4.90 -16.26
CA LEU A 292 -9.10 -5.15 -16.83
C LEU A 292 -8.54 -6.50 -16.39
N MET A 293 -8.75 -6.90 -15.13
CA MET A 293 -8.36 -8.22 -14.66
C MET A 293 -9.15 -9.33 -15.37
N ALA A 294 -10.44 -9.14 -15.62
CA ALA A 294 -11.24 -10.07 -16.42
C ALA A 294 -10.72 -10.17 -17.88
N ILE A 295 -10.32 -9.05 -18.47
CA ILE A 295 -9.69 -9.03 -19.79
C ILE A 295 -8.36 -9.80 -19.79
N VAL A 296 -7.50 -9.62 -18.77
CA VAL A 296 -6.23 -10.36 -18.65
C VAL A 296 -6.44 -11.87 -18.72
N LEU A 297 -7.56 -12.40 -18.22
CA LEU A 297 -7.85 -13.83 -18.25
C LEU A 297 -8.12 -14.36 -19.67
N VAL A 298 -8.66 -13.53 -20.55
CA VAL A 298 -9.07 -13.90 -21.92
C VAL A 298 -8.14 -13.38 -23.01
N VAL A 299 -7.10 -12.62 -22.66
CA VAL A 299 -6.11 -12.11 -23.61
C VAL A 299 -5.41 -13.26 -24.34
N PRO A 300 -5.34 -13.24 -25.69
CA PRO A 300 -4.62 -14.25 -26.46
C PRO A 300 -3.11 -14.22 -26.14
N GLN A 301 -2.35 -15.17 -26.73
CA GLN A 301 -0.87 -15.27 -26.59
C GLN A 301 -0.18 -14.13 -27.36
N ASN A 302 -0.39 -12.90 -26.91
CA ASN A 302 0.22 -11.69 -27.46
C ASN A 302 0.88 -10.90 -26.30
N THR A 303 2.20 -10.83 -26.32
CA THR A 303 3.00 -10.19 -25.27
C THR A 303 2.68 -8.72 -25.11
N VAL A 304 2.53 -7.97 -26.20
CA VAL A 304 2.26 -6.53 -26.16
C VAL A 304 0.88 -6.25 -25.56
N LEU A 305 -0.13 -7.01 -25.99
CA LEU A 305 -1.49 -6.87 -25.48
C LEU A 305 -1.57 -7.24 -23.99
N LEU A 306 -0.91 -8.33 -23.60
CA LEU A 306 -0.86 -8.73 -22.18
C LEU A 306 -0.14 -7.69 -21.33
N ALA A 307 1.02 -7.17 -21.77
CA ALA A 307 1.74 -6.11 -21.09
C ALA A 307 0.88 -4.85 -20.91
N THR A 308 0.16 -4.45 -21.97
CA THR A 308 -0.76 -3.30 -21.93
C THR A 308 -1.90 -3.53 -20.94
N CYS A 309 -2.51 -4.71 -20.95
CA CYS A 309 -3.57 -5.05 -20.00
C CYS A 309 -3.07 -5.08 -18.54
N LEU A 310 -1.89 -5.64 -18.29
CA LEU A 310 -1.27 -5.65 -16.97
C LEU A 310 -0.91 -4.22 -16.50
N PHE A 311 -0.35 -3.40 -17.39
CA PHE A 311 -0.08 -1.99 -17.11
C PHE A 311 -1.36 -1.24 -16.71
N LEU A 312 -2.40 -1.35 -17.52
CA LEU A 312 -3.70 -0.69 -17.25
C LEU A 312 -4.36 -1.23 -15.98
N THR A 313 -4.24 -2.54 -15.70
CA THR A 313 -4.72 -3.14 -14.45
C THR A 313 -4.01 -2.50 -13.24
N GLY A 314 -2.70 -2.39 -13.28
CA GLY A 314 -1.92 -1.73 -12.24
C GLY A 314 -2.26 -0.24 -12.10
N PHE A 315 -2.42 0.46 -13.23
CA PHE A 315 -2.84 1.86 -13.29
C PHE A 315 -4.19 2.07 -12.59
N CYS A 316 -5.22 1.31 -12.98
CA CYS A 316 -6.53 1.41 -12.36
C CYS A 316 -6.51 1.03 -10.88
N LEU A 317 -5.78 -0.02 -10.51
CA LEU A 317 -5.67 -0.49 -9.12
C LEU A 317 -5.13 0.60 -8.19
N ASN A 318 -4.16 1.39 -8.66
CA ASN A 318 -3.51 2.42 -7.86
C ASN A 318 -4.11 3.82 -8.03
N LEU A 319 -4.99 4.04 -9.01
CA LEU A 319 -5.62 5.34 -9.28
C LEU A 319 -6.35 5.90 -8.06
N GLY A 320 -7.10 5.08 -7.34
CA GLY A 320 -7.84 5.48 -6.14
C GLY A 320 -7.17 5.07 -4.83
N TRP A 321 -5.93 4.61 -4.84
CA TRP A 321 -5.27 4.10 -3.63
C TRP A 321 -5.27 5.10 -2.47
N SER A 322 -4.85 6.32 -2.74
CA SER A 322 -4.84 7.41 -1.75
C SER A 322 -6.24 7.83 -1.29
N THR A 323 -7.26 7.56 -2.08
CA THR A 323 -8.63 7.97 -1.74
C THR A 323 -9.26 7.12 -0.64
N PHE A 324 -8.86 5.84 -0.50
CA PHE A 324 -9.30 5.00 0.62
C PHE A 324 -8.84 5.53 1.98
N THR A 325 -7.62 6.04 2.05
CA THR A 325 -7.07 6.64 3.27
C THR A 325 -7.60 8.05 3.50
N SER A 326 -7.69 8.88 2.45
CA SER A 326 -8.20 10.25 2.56
C SER A 326 -9.72 10.31 2.74
N TYR A 327 -10.48 9.27 2.39
CA TYR A 327 -11.89 9.16 2.74
C TYR A 327 -12.10 9.22 4.26
N GLY A 328 -11.24 8.56 5.03
CA GLY A 328 -11.25 8.66 6.48
C GLY A 328 -11.11 10.08 6.99
N MET A 329 -10.36 10.96 6.31
CA MET A 329 -10.22 12.38 6.68
C MET A 329 -11.55 13.16 6.51
N ASN A 330 -12.33 12.83 5.49
CA ASN A 330 -13.60 13.49 5.22
C ASN A 330 -14.69 13.10 6.24
N VAL A 331 -14.58 11.89 6.82
CA VAL A 331 -15.60 11.32 7.72
C VAL A 331 -15.30 11.61 9.19
N THR A 332 -14.05 12.01 9.53
CA THR A 332 -13.60 12.18 10.91
C THR A 332 -13.06 13.60 11.16
N THR A 333 -12.91 13.96 12.44
CA THR A 333 -12.23 15.20 12.83
C THR A 333 -10.70 15.00 12.84
N THR A 334 -9.94 16.09 12.82
CA THR A 334 -8.45 16.03 12.93
C THR A 334 -8.00 15.28 14.19
N ARG A 335 -8.77 15.33 15.27
CA ARG A 335 -8.47 14.64 16.54
C ARG A 335 -8.68 13.13 16.45
N THR A 336 -9.70 12.68 15.72
CA THR A 336 -10.12 11.28 15.68
C THR A 336 -9.60 10.54 14.45
N TYR A 337 -9.12 11.25 13.42
CA TYR A 337 -8.55 10.66 12.21
C TYR A 337 -7.42 9.64 12.46
N PRO A 338 -6.46 9.89 13.38
CA PRO A 338 -5.40 8.91 13.64
C PRO A 338 -5.93 7.53 14.06
N PHE A 339 -7.02 7.49 14.79
CA PHE A 339 -7.67 6.24 15.18
C PHE A 339 -8.40 5.60 13.99
N ALA A 340 -9.13 6.37 13.19
CA ALA A 340 -9.82 5.88 12.01
C ALA A 340 -8.83 5.29 10.97
N ILE A 341 -7.73 6.02 10.68
CA ILE A 341 -6.73 5.55 9.70
C ILE A 341 -6.00 4.29 10.18
N SER A 342 -5.82 4.10 11.48
CA SER A 342 -5.25 2.87 12.01
C SER A 342 -6.14 1.66 11.76
N ILE A 343 -7.47 1.82 11.90
CA ILE A 343 -8.44 0.77 11.57
C ILE A 343 -8.43 0.46 10.07
N ILE A 344 -8.48 1.50 9.23
CA ILE A 344 -8.48 1.36 7.78
C ILE A 344 -7.21 0.65 7.29
N ASN A 345 -6.04 1.08 7.74
CA ASN A 345 -4.78 0.49 7.33
C ASN A 345 -4.58 -0.94 7.86
N SER A 346 -4.84 -1.16 9.15
CA SER A 346 -4.70 -2.50 9.74
C SER A 346 -5.66 -3.49 9.10
N GLY A 347 -6.94 -3.11 8.94
CA GLY A 347 -7.93 -3.93 8.27
C GLY A 347 -7.59 -4.17 6.80
N GLY A 348 -7.13 -3.13 6.09
CA GLY A 348 -6.69 -3.25 4.70
C GLY A 348 -5.52 -4.23 4.53
N ASN A 349 -4.49 -4.13 5.37
CA ASN A 349 -3.30 -4.99 5.28
C ASN A 349 -3.59 -6.49 5.52
N LEU A 350 -4.67 -6.82 6.24
CA LEU A 350 -5.14 -8.20 6.37
C LEU A 350 -5.54 -8.81 5.00
N GLY A 351 -5.90 -7.99 4.00
CA GLY A 351 -6.11 -8.46 2.63
C GLY A 351 -4.86 -9.14 2.06
N GLY A 352 -3.68 -8.59 2.34
CA GLY A 352 -2.39 -9.19 1.96
C GLY A 352 -2.09 -10.52 2.66
N PHE A 353 -2.66 -10.74 3.86
CA PHE A 353 -2.54 -12.03 4.54
C PHE A 353 -3.39 -13.12 3.87
N PHE A 354 -4.64 -12.82 3.52
CA PHE A 354 -5.55 -13.83 3.00
C PHE A 354 -5.32 -14.15 1.51
N ALA A 355 -5.01 -13.16 0.69
CA ALA A 355 -4.99 -13.33 -0.77
C ALA A 355 -4.03 -14.39 -1.28
N PRO A 356 -2.73 -14.41 -0.90
CA PRO A 356 -1.82 -15.41 -1.43
C PRO A 356 -2.20 -16.84 -1.04
N MET A 357 -2.77 -17.03 0.16
CA MET A 357 -3.25 -18.33 0.63
C MET A 357 -4.48 -18.81 -0.14
N ILE A 358 -5.48 -17.92 -0.32
CA ILE A 358 -6.72 -18.27 -1.05
C ILE A 358 -6.41 -18.64 -2.49
N VAL A 359 -5.60 -17.82 -3.18
CA VAL A 359 -5.18 -18.11 -4.56
C VAL A 359 -4.38 -19.42 -4.63
N GLY A 360 -3.48 -19.66 -3.67
CA GLY A 360 -2.75 -20.91 -3.57
C GLY A 360 -3.66 -22.13 -3.39
N ALA A 361 -4.66 -22.04 -2.50
CA ALA A 361 -5.65 -23.10 -2.30
C ALA A 361 -6.50 -23.36 -3.56
N LEU A 362 -6.90 -22.30 -4.25
CA LEU A 362 -7.65 -22.43 -5.53
C LEU A 362 -6.80 -23.09 -6.61
N LEU A 363 -5.51 -22.77 -6.69
CA LEU A 363 -4.58 -23.40 -7.63
C LEU A 363 -4.36 -24.88 -7.28
N ASP A 364 -4.24 -25.24 -6.00
CA ASP A 364 -4.09 -26.65 -5.58
C ASP A 364 -5.37 -27.46 -5.89
N ALA A 365 -6.55 -26.83 -5.72
CA ALA A 365 -7.82 -27.49 -5.96
C ALA A 365 -8.20 -27.62 -7.44
N THR A 366 -7.82 -26.63 -8.28
CA THR A 366 -8.32 -26.55 -9.67
C THR A 366 -7.25 -26.62 -10.73
N SER A 367 -5.97 -26.47 -10.37
CA SER A 367 -4.82 -26.34 -11.28
C SER A 367 -5.03 -25.26 -12.36
N SER A 368 -5.90 -24.27 -12.10
CA SER A 368 -6.32 -23.25 -13.07
C SER A 368 -6.08 -21.84 -12.56
N TYR A 369 -5.18 -21.11 -13.22
CA TYR A 369 -4.99 -19.68 -12.98
C TYR A 369 -6.22 -18.84 -13.33
N THR A 370 -7.04 -19.30 -14.30
CA THR A 370 -8.29 -18.61 -14.65
C THR A 370 -9.24 -18.61 -13.46
N VAL A 371 -9.43 -19.75 -12.80
CA VAL A 371 -10.26 -19.83 -11.59
C VAL A 371 -9.67 -19.01 -10.46
N ALA A 372 -8.37 -19.15 -10.22
CA ALA A 372 -7.69 -18.44 -9.15
C ALA A 372 -7.75 -16.90 -9.31
N PHE A 373 -7.63 -16.39 -10.54
CA PHE A 373 -7.67 -14.95 -10.80
C PHE A 373 -9.11 -14.42 -10.96
N SER A 374 -10.09 -15.28 -11.30
CA SER A 374 -11.50 -14.93 -11.21
C SER A 374 -11.92 -14.57 -9.78
N TYR A 375 -11.26 -15.13 -8.78
CA TYR A 375 -11.41 -14.70 -7.38
C TYR A 375 -11.09 -13.20 -7.22
N PHE A 376 -10.02 -12.68 -7.84
CA PHE A 376 -9.70 -11.25 -7.79
C PHE A 376 -10.81 -10.40 -8.43
N VAL A 377 -11.35 -10.85 -9.56
CA VAL A 377 -12.48 -10.16 -10.21
C VAL A 377 -13.70 -10.11 -9.26
N ALA A 378 -14.02 -11.24 -8.64
CA ALA A 378 -15.15 -11.31 -7.68
C ALA A 378 -14.95 -10.39 -6.48
N VAL A 379 -13.75 -10.36 -5.92
CA VAL A 379 -13.37 -9.49 -4.78
C VAL A 379 -13.45 -8.01 -5.15
N LEU A 380 -13.01 -7.63 -6.36
CA LEU A 380 -13.09 -6.24 -6.87
C LEU A 380 -14.53 -5.80 -7.12
N VAL A 381 -15.37 -6.69 -7.67
CA VAL A 381 -16.80 -6.44 -7.83
C VAL A 381 -17.46 -6.28 -6.46
N ALA A 382 -17.13 -7.14 -5.50
CA ALA A 382 -17.61 -7.00 -4.12
C ALA A 382 -17.17 -5.66 -3.49
N ALA A 383 -15.92 -5.23 -3.69
CA ALA A 383 -15.46 -3.91 -3.26
C ALA A 383 -16.26 -2.77 -3.89
N PHE A 384 -16.49 -2.85 -5.21
CA PHE A 384 -17.28 -1.85 -5.93
C PHE A 384 -18.73 -1.78 -5.41
N LEU A 385 -19.39 -2.92 -5.24
CA LEU A 385 -20.77 -2.98 -4.71
C LEU A 385 -20.84 -2.48 -3.26
N LEU A 386 -19.86 -2.83 -2.44
CA LEU A 386 -19.78 -2.36 -1.04
C LEU A 386 -19.72 -0.84 -0.94
N MET A 387 -19.05 -0.16 -1.89
CA MET A 387 -18.95 1.29 -1.90
C MET A 387 -20.30 2.00 -2.07
N PHE A 388 -21.33 1.35 -2.60
CA PHE A 388 -22.68 1.93 -2.61
C PHE A 388 -23.30 1.99 -1.21
N SER A 389 -22.85 1.17 -0.27
CA SER A 389 -23.38 1.15 1.10
C SER A 389 -22.85 2.27 1.98
N ILE A 390 -21.67 2.82 1.68
CA ILE A 390 -21.08 3.96 2.41
C ILE A 390 -21.55 5.29 1.83
N THR A 391 -21.44 6.37 2.60
CA THR A 391 -21.86 7.73 2.20
C THR A 391 -20.65 8.63 1.99
N GLU A 392 -20.67 9.50 0.98
CA GLU A 392 -19.68 10.59 0.86
C GLU A 392 -20.12 11.77 1.74
N LEU A 393 -19.21 12.35 2.50
CA LEU A 393 -19.51 13.53 3.32
C LEU A 393 -18.91 14.79 2.67
N ARG A 394 -19.65 15.88 2.75
CA ARG A 394 -19.12 17.22 2.41
C ARG A 394 -18.09 17.61 3.47
N PRO A 395 -16.88 18.08 3.08
CA PRO A 395 -15.93 18.62 4.04
C PRO A 395 -16.52 19.84 4.74
N HIS A 396 -16.67 19.80 6.06
CA HIS A 396 -17.21 20.91 6.83
C HIS A 396 -16.18 22.05 6.96
N ALA A 397 -16.62 23.27 6.66
CA ALA A 397 -15.78 24.48 6.73
C ALA A 397 -15.60 25.01 8.18
N GLU A 398 -16.28 24.44 9.17
CA GLU A 398 -16.45 25.09 10.49
C GLU A 398 -15.29 24.88 11.48
N GLU A 399 -14.37 23.95 11.30
CA GLU A 399 -13.26 23.79 12.25
C GLU A 399 -12.10 24.77 12.06
N THR A 400 -12.10 25.55 10.97
CA THR A 400 -11.03 26.53 10.71
C THR A 400 -11.32 27.91 11.36
N ALA A 401 -12.58 28.21 11.69
CA ALA A 401 -12.99 29.49 12.28
C ALA A 401 -12.93 29.52 13.82
N ALA A 402 -12.83 28.37 14.48
CA ALA A 402 -12.77 28.30 15.96
C ALA A 402 -11.31 28.34 16.51
N ARG A 403 -10.32 28.60 15.67
CA ARG A 403 -8.90 28.72 16.04
C ARG A 403 -8.24 29.98 15.49
N ALA A 404 -9.02 31.00 15.08
CA ALA A 404 -8.53 32.36 14.83
C ALA A 404 -8.64 33.22 16.11
#